data_b04683f5ab399b32beedc99be462d7bc
#
_entry.id   b04683f5ab399b32beedc99be462d7bc
#
_cell.length_a   1.000
_cell.length_b   1.000
_cell.length_c   1.000
_cell.angle_alpha   90.00
_cell.angle_beta   90.00
_cell.angle_gamma   90.00
#
_symmetry.space_group_name_H-M   'P 1'
#
loop_
_entity.id
_entity.type
_entity.pdbx_description
1 polymer ?
#
loop_
_entity_poly.entity_id
_entity_poly.type
_entity_poly.pdbx_seq_one_letter_code
_entity_poly.pdbx_strand_id
1 'polypeptide(L)'
;GILDEINMAKNEALAVLHATLDFRRAIDVPGYDRVEVDPAARFIGTMNYGYAGTRELNEALTSRFAVIQMPAINGDGLDRLLGEEFPTLEKKYRGQFVQLFLDLQKKCESAEISSKALDLRGMLDALRLIRRGISAGTALDMGITNKAFDSYEQGLIRDVIAARIPSKLDRSRLFTD
;
A
#
# COMPACT_ATOMS: atom_id res chain seq x y z
N GLY A 1 0.38 18.48 11.54
CA GLY A 1 1.51 17.59 11.29
C GLY A 1 1.05 16.23 10.81
N ILE A 2 1.85 15.58 9.99
CA ILE A 2 1.61 14.20 9.55
C ILE A 2 2.75 13.34 10.10
N LEU A 3 2.40 12.25 10.77
CA LEU A 3 3.30 11.27 11.38
C LEU A 3 3.09 9.95 10.63
N ASP A 4 3.91 9.71 9.62
CA ASP A 4 3.78 8.51 8.79
C ASP A 4 4.42 7.31 9.50
N GLU A 5 3.78 6.13 9.40
CA GLU A 5 4.23 4.88 10.04
C GLU A 5 4.53 5.05 11.56
N ILE A 6 3.66 5.76 12.27
CA ILE A 6 3.87 6.12 13.68
C ILE A 6 4.17 4.92 14.58
N ASN A 7 3.63 3.74 14.25
CA ASN A 7 3.86 2.49 14.99
C ASN A 7 5.27 1.90 14.82
N MET A 8 6.06 2.41 13.86
CA MET A 8 7.45 2.00 13.65
C MET A 8 8.45 2.83 14.47
N ALA A 9 7.98 3.95 15.06
CA ALA A 9 8.82 4.80 15.89
C ALA A 9 9.21 4.09 17.20
N LYS A 10 10.37 4.47 17.75
CA LYS A 10 10.81 4.00 19.07
C LYS A 10 9.94 4.58 20.18
N ASN A 11 9.78 3.84 21.27
CA ASN A 11 8.96 4.27 22.41
C ASN A 11 9.39 5.62 23.01
N GLU A 12 10.68 5.91 22.99
CA GLU A 12 11.23 7.18 23.48
C GLU A 12 10.76 8.37 22.63
N ALA A 13 10.70 8.17 21.31
CA ALA A 13 10.17 9.18 20.39
C ALA A 13 8.65 9.35 20.54
N LEU A 14 7.93 8.24 20.75
CA LEU A 14 6.47 8.27 21.01
C LEU A 14 6.13 8.94 22.34
N ALA A 15 7.02 8.88 23.33
CA ALA A 15 6.79 9.51 24.63
C ALA A 15 6.57 11.02 24.53
N VAL A 16 7.25 11.69 23.59
CA VAL A 16 7.07 13.13 23.34
C VAL A 16 5.66 13.45 22.87
N LEU A 17 5.01 12.54 22.14
CA LEU A 17 3.68 12.76 21.59
C LEU A 17 2.59 12.78 22.66
N HIS A 18 2.81 12.20 23.85
CA HIS A 18 1.81 12.24 24.93
C HIS A 18 1.50 13.67 25.36
N ALA A 19 2.53 14.50 25.56
CA ALA A 19 2.36 15.91 25.92
C ALA A 19 1.89 16.76 24.73
N THR A 20 2.29 16.40 23.53
CA THR A 20 1.92 17.08 22.29
C THR A 20 0.43 16.93 21.97
N LEU A 21 -0.12 15.74 22.21
CA LEU A 21 -1.47 15.35 21.79
C LEU A 21 -2.54 15.56 22.90
N ASP A 22 -2.14 15.71 24.15
CA ASP A 22 -3.10 15.93 25.25
C ASP A 22 -3.32 17.43 25.54
N PHE A 23 -3.98 17.73 26.66
CA PHE A 23 -4.32 19.09 27.06
C PHE A 23 -3.11 20.02 27.25
N ARG A 24 -1.92 19.47 27.47
CA ARG A 24 -0.67 20.23 27.63
C ARG A 24 -0.21 20.91 26.36
N ARG A 25 -0.53 20.32 25.19
CA ARG A 25 -0.24 20.88 23.88
C ARG A 25 1.19 21.40 23.77
N ALA A 26 2.16 20.60 24.16
CA ALA A 26 3.56 20.99 24.19
C ALA A 26 4.48 19.88 23.69
N ILE A 27 5.53 20.25 23.02
CA ILE A 27 6.68 19.38 22.69
C ILE A 27 7.71 19.62 23.79
N ASP A 28 7.96 18.60 24.57
CA ASP A 28 8.89 18.62 25.69
C ASP A 28 9.91 17.51 25.53
N VAL A 29 11.14 17.90 25.18
CA VAL A 29 12.27 16.99 24.96
C VAL A 29 13.36 17.33 25.97
N PRO A 30 13.81 16.37 26.80
CA PRO A 30 14.88 16.62 27.76
C PRO A 30 16.12 17.27 27.14
N GLY A 31 16.57 18.39 27.73
CA GLY A 31 17.74 19.15 27.25
C GLY A 31 17.44 20.19 26.18
N TYR A 32 16.20 20.37 25.79
CA TYR A 32 15.75 21.40 24.85
C TYR A 32 14.67 22.29 25.49
N ASP A 33 14.48 23.48 24.92
CA ASP A 33 13.39 24.36 25.33
C ASP A 33 12.04 23.75 24.99
N ARG A 34 11.09 23.88 25.89
CA ARG A 34 9.71 23.47 25.67
C ARG A 34 9.07 24.34 24.59
N VAL A 35 8.43 23.70 23.62
CA VAL A 35 7.73 24.36 22.51
C VAL A 35 6.22 24.19 22.69
N GLU A 36 5.50 25.29 22.81
CA GLU A 36 4.03 25.29 22.84
C GLU A 36 3.47 25.00 21.44
N VAL A 37 2.48 24.11 21.38
CA VAL A 37 1.82 23.73 20.12
C VAL A 37 0.61 24.63 19.91
N ASP A 38 0.55 25.31 18.78
CA ASP A 38 -0.56 26.16 18.39
C ASP A 38 -1.92 25.43 18.56
N PRO A 39 -2.93 26.05 19.18
CA PRO A 39 -4.26 25.43 19.36
C PRO A 39 -4.92 24.98 18.05
N ALA A 40 -4.62 25.61 16.93
CA ALA A 40 -5.12 25.22 15.60
C ALA A 40 -4.37 24.03 14.99
N ALA A 41 -3.19 23.64 15.51
CA ALA A 41 -2.43 22.52 15.00
C ALA A 41 -3.21 21.20 15.15
N ARG A 42 -3.16 20.37 14.11
CA ARG A 42 -3.74 19.03 14.07
C ARG A 42 -2.66 18.02 13.69
N PHE A 43 -2.80 16.80 14.21
CA PHE A 43 -1.86 15.70 13.94
C PHE A 43 -2.63 14.53 13.33
N ILE A 44 -2.08 13.98 12.26
CA ILE A 44 -2.58 12.80 11.59
C ILE A 44 -1.47 11.75 11.68
N GLY A 45 -1.76 10.62 12.29
CA GLY A 45 -0.87 9.46 12.30
C GLY A 45 -1.34 8.43 11.28
N THR A 46 -0.43 7.89 10.50
CA THR A 46 -0.71 6.72 9.67
C THR A 46 0.01 5.50 10.23
N MET A 47 -0.59 4.34 10.10
CA MET A 47 0.06 3.08 10.44
C MET A 47 -0.49 1.92 9.62
N ASN A 48 0.36 0.92 9.38
CA ASN A 48 -0.07 -0.38 8.90
C ASN A 48 -0.40 -1.26 10.12
N TYR A 49 -1.58 -1.87 10.10
CA TYR A 49 -2.05 -2.73 11.17
C TYR A 49 -2.23 -4.17 10.68
N GLY A 50 -1.87 -5.16 11.53
CA GLY A 50 -2.13 -6.57 11.24
C GLY A 50 -1.13 -7.25 10.30
N TYR A 51 -0.03 -6.60 9.90
CA TYR A 51 1.03 -7.22 9.09
C TYR A 51 2.18 -7.73 9.95
N ALA A 52 2.83 -8.79 9.51
CA ALA A 52 4.02 -9.32 10.17
C ALA A 52 5.10 -8.26 10.32
N GLY A 53 5.58 -8.04 11.55
CA GLY A 53 6.59 -7.02 11.87
C GLY A 53 6.04 -5.64 12.24
N THR A 54 4.73 -5.40 12.16
CA THR A 54 4.12 -4.17 12.68
C THR A 54 3.97 -4.25 14.21
N ARG A 55 4.22 -3.11 14.87
CA ARG A 55 4.00 -2.97 16.31
C ARG A 55 2.64 -2.33 16.54
N GLU A 56 2.00 -2.71 17.64
CA GLU A 56 0.83 -2.00 18.12
C GLU A 56 1.26 -0.72 18.86
N LEU A 57 0.52 0.36 18.66
CA LEU A 57 0.65 1.54 19.51
C LEU A 57 0.16 1.19 20.92
N ASN A 58 0.82 1.73 21.94
CA ASN A 58 0.35 1.58 23.30
C ASN A 58 -1.03 2.24 23.46
N GLU A 59 -1.83 1.70 24.38
CA GLU A 59 -3.21 2.15 24.63
C GLU A 59 -3.26 3.64 25.00
N ALA A 60 -2.30 4.12 25.78
CA ALA A 60 -2.24 5.52 26.20
C ALA A 60 -2.06 6.48 25.01
N LEU A 61 -1.32 6.09 23.97
CA LEU A 61 -1.18 6.89 22.77
C LEU A 61 -2.40 6.76 21.86
N THR A 62 -2.90 5.53 21.67
CA THR A 62 -4.09 5.26 20.84
C THR A 62 -5.31 6.03 21.33
N SER A 63 -5.50 6.14 22.67
CA SER A 63 -6.63 6.88 23.26
C SER A 63 -6.63 8.38 22.96
N ARG A 64 -5.52 8.93 22.46
CA ARG A 64 -5.40 10.35 22.06
C ARG A 64 -5.75 10.62 20.61
N PHE A 65 -6.03 9.56 19.83
CA PHE A 65 -6.42 9.65 18.43
C PHE A 65 -7.88 9.23 18.22
N ALA A 66 -8.54 9.87 17.28
CA ALA A 66 -9.72 9.29 16.63
C ALA A 66 -9.22 8.30 15.56
N VAL A 67 -9.52 7.01 15.74
CA VAL A 67 -9.03 5.96 14.84
C VAL A 67 -9.98 5.79 13.67
N ILE A 68 -9.45 5.92 12.46
CA ILE A 68 -10.17 5.69 11.21
C ILE A 68 -9.55 4.45 10.54
N GLN A 69 -10.34 3.39 10.39
CA GLN A 69 -9.92 2.22 9.65
C GLN A 69 -10.13 2.46 8.15
N MET A 70 -9.04 2.42 7.40
CA MET A 70 -9.10 2.51 5.94
C MET A 70 -9.34 1.12 5.37
N PRO A 71 -10.45 0.90 4.65
CA PRO A 71 -10.71 -0.41 4.04
C PRO A 71 -9.70 -0.69 2.91
N ALA A 72 -9.45 -1.98 2.65
CA ALA A 72 -8.74 -2.38 1.44
C ALA A 72 -9.49 -1.90 0.19
N ILE A 73 -8.74 -1.58 -0.86
CA ILE A 73 -9.34 -1.14 -2.13
C ILE A 73 -10.19 -2.27 -2.70
N ASN A 74 -11.44 -1.97 -3.05
CA ASN A 74 -12.33 -2.89 -3.74
C ASN A 74 -12.20 -2.76 -5.28
N GLY A 75 -12.90 -3.63 -6.02
CA GLY A 75 -12.85 -3.64 -7.48
C GLY A 75 -13.23 -2.31 -8.12
N ASP A 76 -14.29 -1.66 -7.64
CA ASP A 76 -14.76 -0.37 -8.19
C ASP A 76 -13.77 0.77 -7.91
N GLY A 77 -13.23 0.80 -6.70
CA GLY A 77 -12.19 1.76 -6.32
C GLY A 77 -10.92 1.57 -7.14
N LEU A 78 -10.54 0.31 -7.38
CA LEU A 78 -9.36 -0.02 -8.20
C LEU A 78 -9.60 0.34 -9.68
N ASP A 79 -10.79 0.04 -10.25
CA ASP A 79 -11.10 0.42 -11.63
C ASP A 79 -11.03 1.95 -11.82
N ARG A 80 -11.57 2.71 -10.87
CA ARG A 80 -11.48 4.17 -10.88
C ARG A 80 -10.04 4.66 -10.78
N LEU A 81 -9.26 4.14 -9.84
CA LEU A 81 -7.84 4.49 -9.68
C LEU A 81 -7.04 4.24 -10.96
N LEU A 82 -7.21 3.04 -11.57
CA LEU A 82 -6.54 2.72 -12.81
C LEU A 82 -6.98 3.61 -13.98
N GLY A 83 -8.25 4.04 -14.01
CA GLY A 83 -8.75 4.97 -15.01
C GLY A 83 -8.18 6.38 -14.87
N GLU A 84 -7.96 6.84 -13.64
CA GLU A 84 -7.35 8.14 -13.34
C GLU A 84 -5.84 8.15 -13.62
N GLU A 85 -5.11 7.12 -13.15
CA GLU A 85 -3.65 7.00 -13.31
C GLU A 85 -3.23 6.67 -14.76
N PHE A 86 -4.05 5.91 -15.47
CA PHE A 86 -3.79 5.44 -16.83
C PHE A 86 -4.98 5.69 -17.75
N PRO A 87 -5.29 6.95 -18.09
CA PRO A 87 -6.48 7.28 -18.88
C PRO A 87 -6.49 6.69 -20.30
N THR A 88 -5.31 6.34 -20.83
CA THR A 88 -5.17 5.69 -22.16
C THR A 88 -5.15 4.16 -22.08
N LEU A 89 -5.25 3.56 -20.87
CA LEU A 89 -5.36 2.11 -20.71
C LEU A 89 -6.72 1.63 -21.22
N GLU A 90 -6.69 0.72 -22.19
CA GLU A 90 -7.89 0.10 -22.76
C GLU A 90 -8.81 -0.46 -21.68
N LYS A 91 -10.09 -0.10 -21.70
CA LYS A 91 -11.09 -0.49 -20.68
C LYS A 91 -11.14 -2.01 -20.44
N LYS A 92 -10.99 -2.78 -21.53
CA LYS A 92 -10.94 -4.25 -21.46
C LYS A 92 -9.80 -4.73 -20.57
N TYR A 93 -8.61 -4.20 -20.78
CA TYR A 93 -7.42 -4.60 -20.02
C TYR A 93 -7.44 -4.01 -18.61
N ARG A 94 -7.96 -2.80 -18.43
CA ARG A 94 -8.19 -2.24 -17.10
C ARG A 94 -9.03 -3.19 -16.24
N GLY A 95 -10.13 -3.71 -16.77
CA GLY A 95 -10.93 -4.71 -16.07
C GLY A 95 -10.17 -6.01 -15.78
N GLN A 96 -9.26 -6.46 -16.67
CA GLN A 96 -8.42 -7.63 -16.42
C GLN A 96 -7.41 -7.39 -15.29
N PHE A 97 -6.81 -6.20 -15.20
CA PHE A 97 -5.92 -5.85 -14.07
C PHE A 97 -6.69 -5.77 -12.74
N VAL A 98 -7.92 -5.25 -12.74
CA VAL A 98 -8.80 -5.29 -11.57
C VAL A 98 -9.04 -6.73 -11.14
N GLN A 99 -9.42 -7.62 -12.08
CA GLN A 99 -9.67 -9.02 -11.75
C GLN A 99 -8.40 -9.75 -11.30
N LEU A 100 -7.25 -9.46 -11.90
CA LEU A 100 -5.96 -9.98 -11.45
C LEU A 100 -5.72 -9.64 -9.97
N PHE A 101 -5.91 -8.38 -9.59
CA PHE A 101 -5.71 -7.95 -8.20
C PHE A 101 -6.66 -8.65 -7.23
N LEU A 102 -7.93 -8.78 -7.59
CA LEU A 102 -8.94 -9.48 -6.79
C LEU A 102 -8.66 -10.99 -6.67
N ASP A 103 -8.14 -11.61 -7.72
CA ASP A 103 -7.76 -13.03 -7.69
C ASP A 103 -6.54 -13.25 -6.78
N LEU A 104 -5.53 -12.35 -6.83
CA LEU A 104 -4.40 -12.37 -5.89
C LEU A 104 -4.87 -12.16 -4.45
N GLN A 105 -5.81 -11.24 -4.23
CA GLN A 105 -6.39 -11.01 -2.91
C GLN A 105 -7.05 -12.28 -2.34
N LYS A 106 -7.87 -12.97 -3.13
CA LYS A 106 -8.50 -14.24 -2.73
C LYS A 106 -7.46 -15.30 -2.37
N LYS A 107 -6.37 -15.40 -3.14
CA LYS A 107 -5.27 -16.33 -2.86
C LYS A 107 -4.52 -15.98 -1.56
N CYS A 108 -4.38 -14.70 -1.24
CA CYS A 108 -3.84 -14.27 0.05
C CYS A 108 -4.80 -14.60 1.20
N GLU A 109 -6.10 -14.36 1.03
CA GLU A 109 -7.12 -14.66 2.03
C GLU A 109 -7.22 -16.16 2.34
N SER A 110 -7.02 -17.02 1.33
CA SER A 110 -6.94 -18.47 1.48
C SER A 110 -5.57 -18.99 1.96
N ALA A 111 -4.63 -18.09 2.25
CA ALA A 111 -3.25 -18.40 2.67
C ALA A 111 -2.46 -19.27 1.66
N GLU A 112 -2.84 -19.28 0.38
CA GLU A 112 -2.11 -19.96 -0.68
C GLU A 112 -0.86 -19.20 -1.11
N ILE A 113 -0.91 -17.86 -1.02
CA ILE A 113 0.22 -16.96 -1.27
C ILE A 113 0.33 -15.93 -0.14
N SER A 114 1.51 -15.38 0.05
CA SER A 114 1.74 -14.33 1.05
C SER A 114 1.17 -12.98 0.62
N SER A 115 0.91 -12.11 1.59
CA SER A 115 0.45 -10.73 1.34
C SER A 115 1.45 -9.88 0.53
N LYS A 116 2.69 -10.32 0.35
CA LYS A 116 3.71 -9.66 -0.48
C LYS A 116 3.31 -9.59 -1.96
N ALA A 117 2.56 -10.59 -2.43
CA ALA A 117 2.03 -10.61 -3.79
C ALA A 117 0.87 -9.62 -4.00
N LEU A 118 0.19 -9.22 -2.93
CA LEU A 118 -0.90 -8.25 -2.97
C LEU A 118 -0.34 -6.82 -2.86
N ASP A 119 0.41 -6.41 -3.86
CA ASP A 119 1.06 -5.10 -3.91
C ASP A 119 0.47 -4.21 -5.01
N LEU A 120 -0.41 -3.30 -4.59
CA LEU A 120 -1.01 -2.32 -5.49
C LEU A 120 0.04 -1.41 -6.14
N ARG A 121 1.05 -0.96 -5.38
CA ARG A 121 2.13 -0.11 -5.94
C ARG A 121 2.91 -0.87 -7.00
N GLY A 122 3.23 -2.15 -6.74
CA GLY A 122 3.91 -3.00 -7.71
C GLY A 122 3.11 -3.21 -8.99
N MET A 123 1.78 -3.32 -8.90
CA MET A 123 0.91 -3.40 -10.08
C MET A 123 0.88 -2.07 -10.86
N LEU A 124 0.80 -0.93 -10.19
CA LEU A 124 0.86 0.39 -10.85
C LEU A 124 2.23 0.60 -11.52
N ASP A 125 3.31 0.19 -10.87
CA ASP A 125 4.66 0.28 -11.45
C ASP A 125 4.83 -0.66 -12.65
N ALA A 126 4.25 -1.87 -12.61
CA ALA A 126 4.21 -2.75 -13.76
C ALA A 126 3.49 -2.10 -14.95
N LEU A 127 2.34 -1.45 -14.74
CA LEU A 127 1.65 -0.71 -15.80
C LEU A 127 2.49 0.44 -16.36
N ARG A 128 3.22 1.18 -15.50
CA ARG A 128 4.16 2.23 -15.94
C ARG A 128 5.30 1.66 -16.77
N LEU A 129 5.83 0.48 -16.42
CA LEU A 129 6.87 -0.20 -17.19
C LEU A 129 6.34 -0.68 -18.54
N ILE A 130 5.13 -1.25 -18.60
CA ILE A 130 4.50 -1.66 -19.85
C ILE A 130 4.30 -0.45 -20.76
N ARG A 131 3.84 0.67 -20.25
CA ARG A 131 3.68 1.93 -20.99
C ARG A 131 5.01 2.43 -21.58
N ARG A 132 6.13 2.09 -20.95
CA ARG A 132 7.49 2.38 -21.45
C ARG A 132 8.05 1.31 -22.38
N GLY A 133 7.28 0.28 -22.74
CA GLY A 133 7.65 -0.73 -23.73
C GLY A 133 8.16 -2.06 -23.16
N ILE A 134 8.15 -2.25 -21.84
CA ILE A 134 8.44 -3.56 -21.23
C ILE A 134 7.24 -4.50 -21.45
N SER A 135 7.48 -5.78 -21.77
CA SER A 135 6.39 -6.75 -21.91
C SER A 135 5.62 -6.93 -20.60
N ALA A 136 4.31 -7.21 -20.69
CA ALA A 136 3.47 -7.37 -19.51
C ALA A 136 3.96 -8.46 -18.56
N GLY A 137 4.44 -9.60 -19.09
CA GLY A 137 4.99 -10.68 -18.25
C GLY A 137 6.19 -10.21 -17.45
N THR A 138 7.17 -9.58 -18.09
CA THR A 138 8.37 -9.08 -17.42
C THR A 138 8.03 -8.00 -16.40
N ALA A 139 7.15 -7.06 -16.75
CA ALA A 139 6.76 -5.96 -15.86
C ALA A 139 6.02 -6.47 -14.62
N LEU A 140 5.12 -7.45 -14.78
CA LEU A 140 4.39 -8.06 -13.67
C LEU A 140 5.28 -8.96 -12.80
N ASP A 141 6.24 -9.66 -13.41
CA ASP A 141 7.25 -10.38 -12.61
C ASP A 141 8.05 -9.42 -11.75
N MET A 142 8.50 -8.27 -12.28
CA MET A 142 9.23 -7.25 -11.51
C MET A 142 8.37 -6.59 -10.44
N GLY A 143 7.12 -6.27 -10.76
CA GLY A 143 6.23 -5.54 -9.86
C GLY A 143 5.59 -6.40 -8.77
N ILE A 144 5.34 -7.68 -9.04
CA ILE A 144 4.55 -8.57 -8.18
C ILE A 144 5.32 -9.86 -7.85
N THR A 145 5.61 -10.71 -8.83
CA THR A 145 6.08 -12.08 -8.61
C THR A 145 7.39 -12.14 -7.83
N ASN A 146 8.37 -11.30 -8.20
CA ASN A 146 9.71 -11.31 -7.60
C ASN A 146 9.74 -10.80 -6.15
N LYS A 147 8.61 -10.32 -5.61
CA LYS A 147 8.49 -9.95 -4.19
C LYS A 147 8.24 -11.16 -3.28
N ALA A 148 7.75 -12.26 -3.84
CA ALA A 148 7.77 -13.55 -3.17
C ALA A 148 9.15 -14.18 -3.29
N PHE A 149 9.67 -14.75 -2.20
CA PHE A 149 10.99 -15.38 -2.17
C PHE A 149 10.94 -16.89 -2.39
N ASP A 150 9.78 -17.49 -2.20
CA ASP A 150 9.55 -18.92 -2.43
C ASP A 150 9.22 -19.19 -3.90
N SER A 151 9.91 -20.16 -4.51
CA SER A 151 9.74 -20.49 -5.92
C SER A 151 8.38 -21.12 -6.25
N TYR A 152 7.81 -21.86 -5.30
CA TYR A 152 6.48 -22.44 -5.47
C TYR A 152 5.41 -21.35 -5.45
N GLU A 153 5.52 -20.42 -4.49
CA GLU A 153 4.64 -19.26 -4.40
C GLU A 153 4.74 -18.40 -5.68
N GLN A 154 5.96 -18.16 -6.18
CA GLN A 154 6.16 -17.47 -7.47
C GLN A 154 5.45 -18.16 -8.63
N GLY A 155 5.45 -19.50 -8.66
CA GLY A 155 4.72 -20.30 -9.63
C GLY A 155 3.22 -20.02 -9.58
N LEU A 156 2.62 -20.09 -8.38
CA LEU A 156 1.19 -19.80 -8.16
C LEU A 156 0.83 -18.38 -8.60
N ILE A 157 1.66 -17.39 -8.27
CA ILE A 157 1.44 -16.00 -8.67
C ILE A 157 1.47 -15.87 -10.22
N ARG A 158 2.45 -16.49 -10.88
CA ARG A 158 2.54 -16.48 -12.35
C ARG A 158 1.32 -17.13 -13.02
N ASP A 159 0.79 -18.19 -12.44
CA ASP A 159 -0.42 -18.86 -12.96
C ASP A 159 -1.62 -17.92 -12.88
N VAL A 160 -1.79 -17.19 -11.74
CA VAL A 160 -2.85 -16.19 -11.60
C VAL A 160 -2.68 -15.05 -12.61
N ILE A 161 -1.46 -14.56 -12.79
CA ILE A 161 -1.15 -13.51 -13.77
C ILE A 161 -1.49 -13.98 -15.18
N ALA A 162 -1.00 -15.18 -15.58
CA ALA A 162 -1.18 -15.73 -16.92
C ALA A 162 -2.65 -15.98 -17.27
N ALA A 163 -3.49 -16.31 -16.28
CA ALA A 163 -4.93 -16.49 -16.47
C ALA A 163 -5.65 -15.19 -16.87
N ARG A 164 -5.08 -14.02 -16.54
CA ARG A 164 -5.69 -12.71 -16.81
C ARG A 164 -4.94 -11.90 -17.86
N ILE A 165 -3.62 -11.89 -17.78
CA ILE A 165 -2.76 -11.02 -18.59
C ILE A 165 -1.75 -11.90 -19.36
N PRO A 166 -1.93 -12.10 -20.68
CA PRO A 166 -0.95 -12.78 -21.49
C PRO A 166 0.43 -12.11 -21.43
N SER A 167 1.47 -12.89 -21.18
CA SER A 167 2.85 -12.40 -20.93
C SER A 167 3.43 -11.57 -22.09
N LYS A 168 2.99 -11.83 -23.32
CA LYS A 168 3.46 -11.15 -24.55
C LYS A 168 2.72 -9.86 -24.87
N LEU A 169 1.73 -9.46 -24.04
CA LEU A 169 1.09 -8.17 -24.21
C LEU A 169 2.11 -7.05 -24.03
N ASP A 170 1.98 -6.03 -24.86
CA ASP A 170 2.84 -4.87 -24.90
C ASP A 170 2.03 -3.56 -24.85
N ARG A 171 2.73 -2.43 -24.89
CA ARG A 171 2.12 -1.10 -24.89
C ARG A 171 1.06 -0.95 -25.98
N SER A 172 1.36 -1.39 -27.22
CA SER A 172 0.50 -1.16 -28.38
C SER A 172 -0.88 -1.81 -28.29
N ARG A 173 -0.99 -2.84 -27.43
CA ARG A 173 -2.24 -3.56 -27.17
C ARG A 173 -2.98 -3.05 -25.95
N LEU A 174 -2.24 -2.55 -24.94
CA LEU A 174 -2.82 -2.12 -23.68
C LEU A 174 -3.23 -0.65 -23.66
N PHE A 175 -2.53 0.18 -24.42
CA PHE A 175 -2.73 1.63 -24.39
C PHE A 175 -3.11 2.18 -25.76
N THR A 176 -3.92 3.23 -25.78
CA THR A 176 -4.44 3.90 -27.01
C THR A 176 -3.61 5.11 -27.45
N ASP A 177 -2.48 5.37 -26.78
CA ASP A 177 -1.56 6.48 -27.08
C ASP A 177 -0.27 6.05 -27.79
#